data_5502b9e965027d663eab8ebdc2435568
#
_entry.id   5502b9e965027d663eab8ebdc2435568
#
_cell.length_a   1.000
_cell.length_b   1.000
_cell.length_c   1.000
_cell.angle_alpha   90.00
_cell.angle_beta   90.00
_cell.angle_gamma   90.00
#
_symmetry.space_group_name_H-M   'P 1'
#
loop_
_entity.id
_entity.type
_entity.pdbx_description
1 polymer ?
#
loop_
_entity_poly.entity_id
_entity_poly.type
_entity_poly.pdbx_seq_one_letter_code
_entity_poly.pdbx_strand_id
1 'polypeptide(L)'
;MTNIIFFSILLILGYIFGTIAEKKHYKSIREREEKFKMLPTIMLKKPLQPEEIKEVKLVNGNVVISIDFFKKFVAGLVNFFGGNVTVYETLIDRARREAILRMKEDAPDATEIVNIRIETSSISQNSQSIGSVEVLAYGTAIYR
;
A
#
# COMPACT_ATOMS: atom_id res chain seq x y z
N MET A 1 -41.98 -2.49 0.61
CA MET A 1 -41.21 -3.78 0.61
C MET A 1 -40.20 -3.87 -0.53
N THR A 2 -40.53 -3.51 -1.75
CA THR A 2 -39.67 -3.59 -2.93
C THR A 2 -38.35 -2.81 -2.77
N ASN A 3 -38.38 -1.63 -2.17
CA ASN A 3 -37.16 -0.80 -1.94
C ASN A 3 -36.17 -1.41 -0.95
N ILE A 4 -36.66 -2.12 0.07
CA ILE A 4 -35.81 -2.78 1.07
C ILE A 4 -35.11 -3.98 0.43
N ILE A 5 -35.81 -4.75 -0.38
CA ILE A 5 -35.23 -5.89 -1.10
C ILE A 5 -34.17 -5.43 -2.08
N PHE A 6 -34.44 -4.37 -2.85
CA PHE A 6 -33.48 -3.79 -3.79
C PHE A 6 -32.23 -3.25 -3.08
N PHE A 7 -32.40 -2.57 -1.95
CA PHE A 7 -31.27 -2.07 -1.14
C PHE A 7 -30.44 -3.21 -0.56
N SER A 8 -31.08 -4.28 -0.07
CA SER A 8 -30.38 -5.47 0.45
C SER A 8 -29.56 -6.17 -0.63
N ILE A 9 -30.10 -6.29 -1.84
CA ILE A 9 -29.38 -6.87 -2.99
C ILE A 9 -28.13 -6.03 -3.33
N LEU A 10 -28.26 -4.69 -3.37
CA LEU A 10 -27.14 -3.78 -3.62
C LEU A 10 -26.04 -3.90 -2.55
N LEU A 11 -26.42 -4.02 -1.28
CA LEU A 11 -25.47 -4.23 -0.19
C LEU A 11 -24.70 -5.55 -0.33
N ILE A 12 -25.41 -6.65 -0.63
CA ILE A 12 -24.81 -7.96 -0.83
C ILE A 12 -23.86 -7.95 -2.03
N LEU A 13 -24.27 -7.37 -3.15
CA LEU A 13 -23.43 -7.23 -4.33
C LEU A 13 -22.19 -6.39 -4.03
N GLY A 14 -22.33 -5.24 -3.36
CA GLY A 14 -21.22 -4.38 -2.96
C GLY A 14 -20.22 -5.10 -2.06
N TYR A 15 -20.71 -5.89 -1.12
CA TYR A 15 -19.85 -6.70 -0.24
C TYR A 15 -19.08 -7.78 -1.01
N ILE A 16 -19.76 -8.51 -1.92
CA ILE A 16 -19.15 -9.57 -2.74
C ILE A 16 -18.07 -8.98 -3.65
N PHE A 17 -18.39 -7.91 -4.39
CA PHE A 17 -17.42 -7.27 -5.30
C PHE A 17 -16.25 -6.66 -4.54
N GLY A 18 -16.49 -6.03 -3.39
CA GLY A 18 -15.44 -5.48 -2.52
C GLY A 18 -14.47 -6.57 -2.05
N THR A 19 -15.00 -7.69 -1.56
CA THR A 19 -14.19 -8.82 -1.09
C THR A 19 -13.36 -9.46 -2.21
N ILE A 20 -13.94 -9.59 -3.41
CA ILE A 20 -13.24 -10.13 -4.59
C ILE A 20 -12.10 -9.20 -5.01
N ALA A 21 -12.36 -7.89 -5.09
CA ALA A 21 -11.36 -6.90 -5.46
C ALA A 21 -10.19 -6.87 -4.46
N GLU A 22 -10.51 -6.94 -3.16
CA GLU A 22 -9.50 -6.99 -2.10
C GLU A 22 -8.63 -8.24 -2.18
N LYS A 23 -9.22 -9.42 -2.32
CA LYS A 23 -8.50 -10.69 -2.49
C LYS A 23 -7.58 -10.66 -3.72
N LYS A 24 -8.07 -10.13 -4.84
CA LYS A 24 -7.29 -9.97 -6.07
C LYS A 24 -6.09 -9.05 -5.86
N HIS A 25 -6.28 -7.95 -5.15
CA HIS A 25 -5.20 -7.01 -4.85
C HIS A 25 -4.14 -7.64 -3.93
N TYR A 26 -4.54 -8.34 -2.87
CA TYR A 26 -3.60 -9.06 -2.00
C TYR A 26 -2.84 -10.17 -2.73
N LYS A 27 -3.50 -10.86 -3.65
CA LYS A 27 -2.85 -11.87 -4.49
C LYS A 27 -1.76 -11.24 -5.35
N SER A 28 -2.06 -10.11 -6.02
CA SER A 28 -1.09 -9.36 -6.81
C SER A 28 0.12 -8.89 -5.99
N ILE A 29 -0.10 -8.40 -4.76
CA ILE A 29 0.99 -8.01 -3.86
C ILE A 29 1.89 -9.20 -3.57
N ARG A 30 1.34 -10.35 -3.19
CA ARG A 30 2.12 -11.57 -2.86
C ARG A 30 2.93 -12.08 -4.05
N GLU A 31 2.33 -12.10 -5.25
CA GLU A 31 3.02 -12.52 -6.48
C GLU A 31 4.23 -11.62 -6.79
N ARG A 32 4.07 -10.30 -6.62
CA ARG A 32 5.16 -9.34 -6.81
C ARG A 32 6.21 -9.41 -5.70
N GLU A 33 5.81 -9.63 -4.45
CA GLU A 33 6.74 -9.87 -3.34
C GLU A 33 7.60 -11.10 -3.59
N GLU A 34 7.02 -12.19 -4.08
CA GLU A 34 7.78 -13.39 -4.43
C GLU A 34 8.74 -13.15 -5.60
N LYS A 35 8.30 -12.40 -6.63
CA LYS A 35 9.15 -12.00 -7.76
C LYS A 35 10.39 -11.20 -7.30
N PHE A 36 10.20 -10.26 -6.36
CA PHE A 36 11.27 -9.39 -5.88
C PHE A 36 11.91 -9.85 -4.56
N LYS A 37 11.67 -11.08 -4.15
CA LYS A 37 12.20 -11.66 -2.91
C LYS A 37 13.73 -11.66 -2.86
N MET A 38 14.36 -11.89 -4.01
CA MET A 38 15.82 -11.94 -4.12
C MET A 38 16.48 -10.56 -4.24
N LEU A 39 15.72 -9.48 -4.37
CA LEU A 39 16.23 -8.11 -4.38
C LEU A 39 16.30 -7.58 -2.94
N PRO A 40 17.48 -7.57 -2.30
CA PRO A 40 17.63 -7.11 -0.91
C PRO A 40 17.33 -5.61 -0.83
N THR A 41 16.57 -5.26 0.19
CA THR A 41 16.20 -3.88 0.48
C THR A 41 16.52 -3.58 1.93
N ILE A 42 17.45 -2.64 2.16
CA ILE A 42 18.00 -2.36 3.49
C ILE A 42 17.93 -0.88 3.85
N MET A 43 17.74 -0.60 5.13
CA MET A 43 17.68 0.78 5.65
C MET A 43 19.09 1.38 5.88
N LEU A 44 20.14 0.58 5.81
CA LEU A 44 21.51 1.06 5.95
C LEU A 44 21.89 1.98 4.79
N LYS A 45 22.70 3.00 5.11
CA LYS A 45 23.20 3.97 4.12
C LYS A 45 24.33 3.40 3.24
N LYS A 46 24.97 2.32 3.69
CA LYS A 46 26.10 1.70 2.98
C LYS A 46 25.63 0.41 2.32
N PRO A 47 26.11 0.11 1.11
CA PRO A 47 25.85 -1.16 0.45
C PRO A 47 26.48 -2.32 1.25
N LEU A 48 25.92 -3.51 1.09
CA LEU A 48 26.43 -4.74 1.73
C LEU A 48 27.84 -5.07 1.23
N GLN A 49 28.09 -4.80 -0.07
CA GLN A 49 29.41 -4.96 -0.68
C GLN A 49 29.75 -3.68 -1.43
N PRO A 50 30.65 -2.83 -0.91
CA PRO A 50 30.99 -1.54 -1.52
C PRO A 50 31.84 -1.67 -2.78
N GLU A 51 32.39 -2.85 -3.04
CA GLU A 51 33.27 -3.12 -4.17
C GLU A 51 32.45 -3.34 -5.45
N GLU A 52 32.97 -2.89 -6.60
CA GLU A 52 32.38 -3.11 -7.95
C GLU A 52 31.03 -2.42 -8.25
N ILE A 53 30.76 -1.29 -7.63
CA ILE A 53 29.57 -0.50 -7.99
C ILE A 53 29.78 0.14 -9.35
N LYS A 54 28.95 -0.20 -10.34
CA LYS A 54 28.96 0.39 -11.69
C LYS A 54 28.04 1.58 -11.81
N GLU A 55 26.85 1.47 -11.21
CA GLU A 55 25.83 2.52 -11.33
C GLU A 55 25.00 2.59 -10.05
N VAL A 56 24.54 3.79 -9.73
CA VAL A 56 23.58 4.06 -8.65
C VAL A 56 22.44 4.90 -9.19
N LYS A 57 21.20 4.57 -8.78
CA LYS A 57 19.99 5.27 -9.20
C LYS A 57 19.09 5.53 -8.00
N LEU A 58 18.56 6.75 -7.89
CA LEU A 58 17.44 7.01 -6.97
C LEU A 58 16.20 6.33 -7.50
N VAL A 59 15.56 5.53 -6.65
CA VAL A 59 14.32 4.81 -6.98
C VAL A 59 13.22 5.16 -5.99
N ASN A 60 11.99 5.19 -6.47
CA ASN A 60 10.85 5.51 -5.62
C ASN A 60 9.58 4.75 -6.04
N GLY A 61 8.65 4.66 -5.11
CA GLY A 61 7.31 4.16 -5.35
C GLY A 61 6.34 4.86 -4.41
N ASN A 62 5.23 5.34 -4.93
CA ASN A 62 4.22 6.01 -4.13
C ASN A 62 2.84 5.39 -4.29
N VAL A 63 2.04 5.50 -3.25
CA VAL A 63 0.64 5.04 -3.20
C VAL A 63 -0.19 6.07 -2.46
N VAL A 64 -1.31 6.44 -3.05
CA VAL A 64 -2.31 7.29 -2.39
C VAL A 64 -3.53 6.45 -2.06
N ILE A 65 -3.96 6.51 -0.80
CA ILE A 65 -5.18 5.87 -0.33
C ILE A 65 -6.17 6.90 0.19
N SER A 66 -7.44 6.77 -0.21
CA SER A 66 -8.52 7.59 0.31
C SER A 66 -9.04 6.98 1.61
N ILE A 67 -8.96 7.76 2.69
CA ILE A 67 -9.39 7.32 4.03
C ILE A 67 -10.90 7.44 4.20
N ASP A 68 -11.57 8.36 3.51
CA ASP A 68 -12.97 8.68 3.78
C ASP A 68 -13.95 7.63 3.28
N PHE A 69 -13.67 7.05 2.13
CA PHE A 69 -14.49 5.93 1.65
C PHE A 69 -14.46 4.78 2.66
N PHE A 70 -13.30 4.61 3.25
CA PHE A 70 -13.05 3.58 4.24
C PHE A 70 -13.60 3.95 5.62
N LYS A 71 -13.44 5.20 6.09
CA LYS A 71 -14.03 5.67 7.36
C LYS A 71 -15.54 5.55 7.37
N LYS A 72 -16.22 5.90 6.28
CA LYS A 72 -17.68 5.77 6.16
C LYS A 72 -18.11 4.31 6.21
N PHE A 73 -17.39 3.44 5.54
CA PHE A 73 -17.66 2.00 5.53
C PHE A 73 -17.39 1.36 6.90
N VAL A 74 -16.26 1.69 7.52
CA VAL A 74 -15.87 1.17 8.84
C VAL A 74 -16.72 1.77 9.95
N ALA A 75 -17.04 3.07 9.91
CA ALA A 75 -17.94 3.69 10.88
C ALA A 75 -19.32 3.04 10.86
N GLY A 76 -19.82 2.68 9.66
CA GLY A 76 -21.04 1.89 9.53
C GLY A 76 -20.94 0.51 10.18
N LEU A 77 -19.83 -0.18 10.00
CA LEU A 77 -19.59 -1.51 10.58
C LEU A 77 -19.30 -1.46 12.09
N VAL A 78 -18.48 -0.51 12.55
CA VAL A 78 -18.14 -0.34 13.97
C VAL A 78 -19.34 0.08 14.80
N ASN A 79 -20.20 0.94 14.25
CA ASN A 79 -21.48 1.30 14.91
C ASN A 79 -22.44 0.11 15.01
N PHE A 80 -22.33 -0.87 14.12
CA PHE A 80 -23.22 -2.04 14.10
C PHE A 80 -22.68 -3.24 14.93
N PHE A 81 -21.37 -3.44 14.96
CA PHE A 81 -20.75 -4.63 15.57
C PHE A 81 -19.83 -4.34 16.77
N GLY A 82 -19.53 -3.08 17.04
CA GLY A 82 -18.57 -2.69 18.09
C GLY A 82 -17.17 -3.27 17.79
N GLY A 83 -16.22 -2.47 17.41
CA GLY A 83 -14.88 -2.99 17.10
C GLY A 83 -13.83 -1.89 17.03
N ASN A 84 -12.57 -2.27 17.23
CA ASN A 84 -11.42 -1.40 17.30
C ASN A 84 -10.84 -1.04 15.93
N VAL A 85 -10.04 0.02 15.90
CA VAL A 85 -9.42 0.73 14.77
C VAL A 85 -8.40 -0.10 13.96
N THR A 86 -8.29 -1.39 14.15
CA THR A 86 -7.35 -2.31 13.46
C THR A 86 -7.43 -2.28 11.94
N VAL A 87 -8.57 -1.89 11.40
CA VAL A 87 -8.79 -1.85 9.93
C VAL A 87 -7.99 -0.72 9.26
N TYR A 88 -7.72 0.38 9.98
CA TYR A 88 -6.91 1.48 9.47
C TYR A 88 -5.42 1.11 9.38
N GLU A 89 -4.94 0.37 10.36
CA GLU A 89 -3.56 -0.12 10.39
C GLU A 89 -3.27 -1.07 9.23
N THR A 90 -4.19 -2.00 8.94
CA THR A 90 -4.05 -2.93 7.82
C THR A 90 -4.03 -2.23 6.45
N LEU A 91 -4.77 -1.12 6.32
CA LEU A 91 -4.80 -0.33 5.09
C LEU A 91 -3.45 0.37 4.84
N ILE A 92 -2.90 1.01 5.88
CA ILE A 92 -1.59 1.67 5.81
C ILE A 92 -0.48 0.65 5.57
N ASP A 93 -0.52 -0.49 6.24
CA ASP A 93 0.46 -1.56 6.03
C ASP A 93 0.44 -2.06 4.58
N ARG A 94 -0.75 -2.27 4.03
CA ARG A 94 -0.92 -2.63 2.62
C ARG A 94 -0.36 -1.54 1.68
N ALA A 95 -0.58 -0.27 1.98
CA ALA A 95 -0.05 0.83 1.19
C ALA A 95 1.49 0.90 1.25
N ARG A 96 2.09 0.65 2.42
CA ARG A 96 3.54 0.57 2.57
C ARG A 96 4.15 -0.57 1.75
N ARG A 97 3.54 -1.75 1.79
CA ARG A 97 3.97 -2.90 0.98
C ARG A 97 3.89 -2.60 -0.51
N GLU A 98 2.81 -2.00 -0.96
CA GLU A 98 2.61 -1.59 -2.34
C GLU A 98 3.64 -0.52 -2.77
N ALA A 99 3.93 0.48 -1.93
CA ALA A 99 4.93 1.51 -2.22
C ALA A 99 6.34 0.92 -2.36
N ILE A 100 6.71 -0.02 -1.48
CA ILE A 100 8.00 -0.74 -1.57
C ILE A 100 8.07 -1.57 -2.85
N LEU A 101 7.00 -2.23 -3.24
CA LEU A 101 6.96 -3.02 -4.47
C LEU A 101 7.14 -2.13 -5.71
N ARG A 102 6.45 -0.99 -5.77
CA ARG A 102 6.62 -0.02 -6.87
C ARG A 102 8.04 0.53 -6.93
N MET A 103 8.67 0.78 -5.78
CA MET A 103 10.08 1.17 -5.72
C MET A 103 11.00 0.07 -6.27
N LYS A 104 10.74 -1.20 -5.97
CA LYS A 104 11.50 -2.34 -6.54
C LYS A 104 11.26 -2.49 -8.04
N GLU A 105 10.06 -2.22 -8.50
CA GLU A 105 9.69 -2.26 -9.93
C GLU A 105 10.38 -1.16 -10.75
N ASP A 106 10.77 -0.03 -10.13
CA ASP A 106 11.57 1.03 -10.76
C ASP A 106 13.04 0.61 -11.01
N ALA A 107 13.51 -0.45 -10.35
CA ALA A 107 14.85 -1.00 -10.53
C ALA A 107 14.86 -2.55 -10.48
N PRO A 108 14.25 -3.23 -11.46
CA PRO A 108 14.08 -4.69 -11.43
C PRO A 108 15.41 -5.44 -11.53
N ASP A 109 16.43 -4.85 -12.14
CA ASP A 109 17.75 -5.44 -12.38
C ASP A 109 18.80 -4.97 -11.37
N ALA A 110 18.43 -4.21 -10.36
CA ALA A 110 19.34 -3.79 -9.30
C ALA A 110 19.81 -4.98 -8.47
N THR A 111 21.05 -4.92 -8.02
CA THR A 111 21.63 -5.93 -7.14
C THR A 111 21.13 -5.80 -5.71
N GLU A 112 20.95 -4.56 -5.26
CA GLU A 112 20.38 -4.23 -3.95
C GLU A 112 19.80 -2.81 -3.95
N ILE A 113 18.89 -2.52 -3.01
CA ILE A 113 18.40 -1.17 -2.75
C ILE A 113 18.76 -0.80 -1.31
N VAL A 114 19.51 0.28 -1.14
CA VAL A 114 20.00 0.75 0.16
C VAL A 114 19.37 2.08 0.57
N ASN A 115 19.53 2.45 1.84
CA ASN A 115 19.04 3.70 2.41
C ASN A 115 17.55 3.92 2.18
N ILE A 116 16.77 2.86 2.34
CA ILE A 116 15.32 2.94 2.15
C ILE A 116 14.70 3.82 3.23
N ARG A 117 13.81 4.70 2.79
CA ARG A 117 12.94 5.52 3.63
C ARG A 117 11.49 5.33 3.22
N ILE A 118 10.60 5.34 4.20
CA ILE A 118 9.17 5.27 4.00
C ILE A 118 8.55 6.45 4.72
N GLU A 119 7.96 7.35 3.96
CA GLU A 119 7.28 8.55 4.45
C GLU A 119 5.77 8.37 4.28
N THR A 120 5.01 8.87 5.25
CA THR A 120 3.54 8.84 5.21
C THR A 120 3.04 10.25 5.42
N SER A 121 2.37 10.81 4.41
CA SER A 121 1.88 12.19 4.39
C SER A 121 0.37 12.23 4.27
N SER A 122 -0.29 13.15 4.99
CA SER A 122 -1.71 13.44 4.81
C SER A 122 -1.87 14.56 3.78
N ILE A 123 -2.61 14.28 2.69
CA ILE A 123 -2.77 15.22 1.57
C ILE A 123 -3.89 16.23 1.81
N SER A 124 -4.82 15.95 2.72
CA SER A 124 -5.98 16.80 2.95
C SER A 124 -6.31 16.88 4.45
N GLN A 125 -6.25 18.09 5.00
CA GLN A 125 -6.52 18.36 6.43
C GLN A 125 -7.75 19.23 6.66
N ASN A 126 -8.58 19.54 5.67
CA ASN A 126 -9.78 20.35 5.90
C ASN A 126 -10.91 19.49 6.46
N SER A 127 -11.55 19.99 7.51
CA SER A 127 -12.59 19.31 8.30
C SER A 127 -13.85 18.89 7.51
N GLN A 128 -13.94 19.24 6.23
CA GLN A 128 -15.03 18.86 5.33
C GLN A 128 -14.60 18.07 4.09
N SER A 129 -13.30 17.86 3.89
CA SER A 129 -12.80 17.14 2.71
C SER A 129 -12.24 15.76 3.04
N ILE A 130 -12.35 14.92 2.07
CA ILE A 130 -11.90 13.54 2.02
C ILE A 130 -10.40 13.48 2.35
N GLY A 131 -10.07 12.95 3.53
CA GLY A 131 -8.69 12.72 3.90
C GLY A 131 -8.08 11.63 3.02
N SER A 132 -6.97 11.94 2.35
CA SER A 132 -6.13 10.94 1.71
C SER A 132 -4.75 10.90 2.35
N VAL A 133 -4.18 9.70 2.37
CA VAL A 133 -2.83 9.48 2.85
C VAL A 133 -1.99 8.98 1.69
N GLU A 134 -0.86 9.61 1.50
CA GLU A 134 0.19 9.15 0.61
C GLU A 134 1.24 8.39 1.42
N VAL A 135 1.67 7.26 0.88
CA VAL A 135 2.85 6.55 1.33
C VAL A 135 3.88 6.57 0.21
N LEU A 136 5.04 7.15 0.50
CA LEU A 136 6.18 7.23 -0.39
C LEU A 136 7.30 6.34 0.15
N ALA A 137 7.76 5.38 -0.64
CA ALA A 137 8.99 4.63 -0.41
C ALA A 137 10.06 5.11 -1.40
N TYR A 138 11.29 5.37 -0.94
CA TYR A 138 12.40 5.73 -1.80
C TYR A 138 13.72 5.18 -1.27
N GLY A 139 14.69 5.02 -2.14
CA GLY A 139 15.98 4.47 -1.81
C GLY A 139 16.98 4.63 -2.96
N THR A 140 18.16 4.06 -2.79
CA THR A 140 19.23 4.05 -3.81
C THR A 140 19.42 2.63 -4.30
N ALA A 141 19.10 2.39 -5.56
CA ALA A 141 19.39 1.14 -6.26
C ALA A 141 20.86 1.09 -6.66
N ILE A 142 21.48 -0.05 -6.49
CA ILE A 142 22.89 -0.31 -6.80
C ILE A 142 22.96 -1.40 -7.85
N TYR A 143 23.76 -1.15 -8.87
CA TYR A 143 24.03 -2.07 -9.97
C TYR A 143 25.51 -2.46 -9.98
N ARG A 144 25.78 -3.78 -10.15
CA ARG A 144 27.13 -4.36 -10.22
C ARG A 144 27.40 -5.08 -11.51
#